data_843cf0a41e1026bb888557fe97a5e3db
#
_entry.id   843cf0a41e1026bb888557fe97a5e3db
#
_cell.length_a   1.000
_cell.length_b   1.000
_cell.length_c   1.000
_cell.angle_alpha   90.00
_cell.angle_beta   90.00
_cell.angle_gamma   90.00
#
_symmetry.space_group_name_H-M   'P 1'
#
loop_
_entity.id
_entity.type
_entity.pdbx_description
1 polymer ?
#
loop_
_entity_poly.entity_id
_entity_poly.type
_entity_poly.pdbx_seq_one_letter_code
_entity_poly.pdbx_strand_id
1 'polypeptide(L)'
;MKAVLPNPGDLGENYTGETSIGCRIRGIKDDKEMTYYIYNNCSHHAAYLETGAQGVSYTTGVPAMIGAKLFIQGVWKKPGVWNVEEFDPDPFMKELNEQGLPWHELFNIDLEL
;
A
#
# COMPACT_ATOMS: atom_id res chain seq x y z
N MET A 1 -27.93 6.14 3.83
CA MET A 1 -26.83 5.20 3.56
C MET A 1 -26.34 4.43 4.81
N LYS A 2 -26.14 5.07 5.97
CA LYS A 2 -25.68 4.37 7.21
C LYS A 2 -26.57 3.21 7.66
N ALA A 3 -27.87 3.21 7.34
CA ALA A 3 -28.82 2.15 7.76
C ALA A 3 -28.76 0.88 6.90
N VAL A 4 -28.01 0.88 5.80
CA VAL A 4 -27.93 -0.24 4.83
C VAL A 4 -26.56 -0.88 4.78
N LEU A 5 -25.51 -0.15 5.22
CA LEU A 5 -24.15 -0.66 5.24
C LEU A 5 -23.85 -1.30 6.60
N PRO A 6 -23.32 -2.53 6.64
CA PRO A 6 -22.88 -3.13 7.89
C PRO A 6 -21.76 -2.29 8.52
N ASN A 7 -21.63 -2.38 9.83
CA ASN A 7 -20.49 -1.78 10.50
C ASN A 7 -19.19 -2.46 10.03
N PRO A 8 -18.16 -1.74 9.59
CA PRO A 8 -16.90 -2.33 9.14
C PRO A 8 -16.26 -3.29 10.15
N GLY A 9 -16.44 -3.04 11.46
CA GLY A 9 -15.97 -3.92 12.52
C GLY A 9 -16.68 -5.28 12.59
N ASP A 10 -17.93 -5.35 12.13
CA ASP A 10 -18.70 -6.59 12.15
C ASP A 10 -18.35 -7.53 10.98
N LEU A 11 -17.60 -7.04 9.99
CA LEU A 11 -17.19 -7.83 8.83
C LEU A 11 -15.85 -8.57 9.05
N GLY A 12 -15.16 -8.32 10.18
CA GLY A 12 -13.77 -8.73 10.34
C GLY A 12 -13.57 -10.24 10.45
N GLU A 13 -14.30 -10.90 11.33
CA GLU A 13 -14.01 -12.29 11.72
C GLU A 13 -14.29 -13.32 10.61
N ASN A 14 -15.32 -13.09 9.80
CA ASN A 14 -15.76 -13.99 8.74
C ASN A 14 -15.47 -13.46 7.33
N TYR A 15 -14.73 -12.36 7.21
CA TYR A 15 -14.46 -11.73 5.93
C TYR A 15 -13.20 -12.34 5.30
N THR A 16 -13.39 -13.04 4.19
CA THR A 16 -12.31 -13.70 3.45
C THR A 16 -11.97 -12.91 2.18
N GLY A 17 -10.75 -13.08 1.70
CA GLY A 17 -10.25 -12.42 0.50
C GLY A 17 -9.03 -11.55 0.78
N GLU A 18 -8.62 -10.82 -0.21
CA GLU A 18 -7.43 -9.97 -0.18
C GLU A 18 -7.70 -8.61 -0.81
N THR A 19 -7.03 -7.60 -0.30
CA THR A 19 -6.88 -6.31 -0.98
C THR A 19 -5.58 -6.34 -1.77
N SER A 20 -5.67 -6.16 -3.09
CA SER A 20 -4.51 -6.03 -3.97
C SER A 20 -4.42 -4.60 -4.48
N ILE A 21 -3.29 -3.96 -4.26
CA ILE A 21 -3.03 -2.59 -4.70
C ILE A 21 -1.75 -2.58 -5.51
N GLY A 22 -1.78 -2.03 -6.72
CA GLY A 22 -0.61 -1.98 -7.57
C GLY A 22 -0.67 -0.91 -8.64
N CYS A 23 0.51 -0.61 -9.19
CA CYS A 23 0.70 0.31 -10.30
C CYS A 23 1.35 -0.42 -11.47
N ARG A 24 0.71 -0.38 -12.63
CA ARG A 24 1.28 -0.84 -13.89
C ARG A 24 1.76 0.36 -14.69
N ILE A 25 3.05 0.37 -15.00
CA ILE A 25 3.71 1.42 -15.75
C ILE A 25 4.22 0.83 -17.07
N ARG A 26 3.86 1.45 -18.19
CA ARG A 26 4.40 1.10 -19.51
C ARG A 26 5.19 2.29 -20.03
N GLY A 27 6.36 2.02 -20.57
CA GLY A 27 7.23 3.06 -21.10
C GLY A 27 8.35 2.52 -21.97
N ILE A 28 9.22 3.42 -22.39
CA ILE A 28 10.43 3.09 -23.15
C ILE A 28 11.63 3.37 -22.24
N LYS A 29 12.48 2.38 -22.06
CA LYS A 29 13.77 2.49 -21.37
C LYS A 29 14.84 1.84 -22.23
N ASP A 30 15.93 2.58 -22.51
CA ASP A 30 17.03 2.13 -23.36
C ASP A 30 16.54 1.65 -24.75
N ASP A 31 15.66 2.44 -25.38
CA ASP A 31 15.01 2.18 -26.68
C ASP A 31 14.18 0.89 -26.75
N LYS A 32 13.80 0.32 -25.61
CA LYS A 32 12.96 -0.88 -25.51
C LYS A 32 11.67 -0.57 -24.77
N GLU A 33 10.55 -1.08 -25.28
CA GLU A 33 9.32 -1.09 -24.52
C GLU A 33 9.48 -1.94 -23.29
N MET A 34 9.04 -1.41 -22.14
CA MET A 34 9.08 -2.09 -20.87
C MET A 34 7.77 -1.89 -20.11
N THR A 35 7.32 -2.95 -19.48
CA THR A 35 6.23 -2.90 -18.50
C THR A 35 6.82 -3.19 -17.13
N TYR A 36 6.52 -2.32 -16.18
CA TYR A 36 6.85 -2.46 -14.77
C TYR A 36 5.56 -2.53 -13.97
N TYR A 37 5.44 -3.52 -13.11
CA TYR A 37 4.32 -3.67 -12.21
C TYR A 37 4.82 -3.82 -10.78
N ILE A 38 4.42 -2.89 -9.92
CA ILE A 38 4.68 -2.92 -8.49
C ILE A 38 3.36 -3.06 -7.76
N TYR A 39 3.27 -3.99 -6.81
CA TYR A 39 2.03 -4.27 -6.10
C TYR A 39 2.28 -4.82 -4.69
N ASN A 40 1.26 -4.73 -3.85
CA ASN A 40 1.17 -5.47 -2.61
C ASN A 40 -0.19 -6.17 -2.49
N ASN A 41 -0.22 -7.22 -1.69
CA ASN A 41 -1.43 -7.94 -1.31
C ASN A 41 -1.57 -7.92 0.22
N CYS A 42 -2.79 -7.74 0.69
CA CYS A 42 -3.12 -7.74 2.11
C CYS A 42 -4.32 -8.65 2.36
N SER A 43 -4.10 -9.77 3.03
CA SER A 43 -5.17 -10.67 3.45
C SER A 43 -6.06 -10.00 4.50
N HIS A 44 -7.38 -10.01 4.28
CA HIS A 44 -8.35 -9.49 5.25
C HIS A 44 -8.26 -10.22 6.58
N HIS A 45 -8.11 -11.55 6.53
CA HIS A 45 -8.02 -12.38 7.72
C HIS A 45 -6.73 -12.10 8.52
N ALA A 46 -5.58 -12.01 7.85
CA ALA A 46 -4.31 -11.70 8.52
C ALA A 46 -4.33 -10.30 9.16
N ALA A 47 -4.82 -9.29 8.44
CA ALA A 47 -4.96 -7.94 8.96
C ALA A 47 -5.88 -7.89 10.20
N TYR A 48 -6.99 -8.65 10.15
CA TYR A 48 -7.92 -8.71 11.28
C TYR A 48 -7.31 -9.36 12.52
N LEU A 49 -6.57 -10.44 12.36
CA LEU A 49 -5.89 -11.11 13.49
C LEU A 49 -4.86 -10.19 14.16
N GLU A 50 -4.19 -9.35 13.40
CA GLU A 50 -3.15 -8.45 13.91
C GLU A 50 -3.73 -7.19 14.55
N THR A 51 -4.74 -6.57 13.93
CA THR A 51 -5.20 -5.22 14.30
C THR A 51 -6.67 -5.12 14.66
N GLY A 52 -7.46 -6.16 14.49
CA GLY A 52 -8.93 -6.11 14.60
C GLY A 52 -9.59 -5.32 13.47
N ALA A 53 -8.87 -5.04 12.39
CA ALA A 53 -9.35 -4.28 11.24
C ALA A 53 -9.15 -5.06 9.94
N GLN A 54 -10.01 -4.82 8.96
CA GLN A 54 -9.91 -5.48 7.66
C GLN A 54 -8.76 -4.91 6.79
N GLY A 55 -8.36 -5.66 5.74
CA GLY A 55 -7.25 -5.31 4.87
C GLY A 55 -7.30 -3.91 4.28
N VAL A 56 -8.49 -3.39 3.92
CA VAL A 56 -8.62 -2.02 3.41
C VAL A 56 -8.20 -0.97 4.44
N SER A 57 -8.57 -1.18 5.70
CA SER A 57 -8.14 -0.28 6.80
C SER A 57 -6.64 -0.39 7.05
N TYR A 58 -6.10 -1.61 6.97
CA TYR A 58 -4.69 -1.90 7.14
C TYR A 58 -3.85 -1.23 6.04
N THR A 59 -4.20 -1.44 4.76
CA THR A 59 -3.51 -0.85 3.61
C THR A 59 -3.63 0.67 3.53
N THR A 60 -4.57 1.26 4.25
CA THR A 60 -4.70 2.72 4.39
C THR A 60 -3.92 3.25 5.60
N GLY A 61 -4.02 2.59 6.73
CA GLY A 61 -3.45 3.07 8.00
C GLY A 61 -1.94 2.91 8.07
N VAL A 62 -1.40 1.78 7.61
CA VAL A 62 0.05 1.51 7.67
C VAL A 62 0.85 2.53 6.86
N PRO A 63 0.53 2.85 5.59
CA PRO A 63 1.24 3.88 4.85
C PRO A 63 1.17 5.27 5.49
N ALA A 64 0.02 5.64 6.04
CA ALA A 64 -0.14 6.92 6.75
C ALA A 64 0.76 6.98 8.01
N MET A 65 0.83 5.91 8.77
CA MET A 65 1.70 5.78 9.93
C MET A 65 3.18 5.86 9.55
N ILE A 66 3.59 5.18 8.46
CA ILE A 66 4.96 5.24 7.96
C ILE A 66 5.34 6.67 7.58
N GLY A 67 4.48 7.38 6.86
CA GLY A 67 4.72 8.79 6.51
C GLY A 67 4.92 9.66 7.75
N ALA A 68 4.07 9.52 8.77
CA ALA A 68 4.21 10.22 10.06
C ALA A 68 5.51 9.84 10.77
N LYS A 69 5.89 8.56 10.78
CA LYS A 69 7.16 8.07 11.36
C LYS A 69 8.36 8.72 10.69
N LEU A 70 8.43 8.71 9.37
CA LEU A 70 9.54 9.30 8.61
C LEU A 70 9.64 10.82 8.82
N PHE A 71 8.49 11.50 8.98
CA PHE A 71 8.46 12.91 9.32
C PHE A 71 9.02 13.17 10.73
N ILE A 72 8.60 12.42 11.73
CA ILE A 72 9.08 12.55 13.12
C ILE A 72 10.57 12.26 13.21
N GLN A 73 11.06 11.26 12.48
CA GLN A 73 12.47 10.90 12.41
C GLN A 73 13.33 11.94 11.65
N GLY A 74 12.71 12.91 10.99
CA GLY A 74 13.38 13.94 10.21
C GLY A 74 13.85 13.50 8.82
N VAL A 75 13.51 12.28 8.39
CA VAL A 75 13.85 11.77 7.06
C VAL A 75 13.04 12.52 5.99
N TRP A 76 11.73 12.67 6.21
CA TRP A 76 10.82 13.43 5.35
C TRP A 76 10.50 14.79 5.95
N LYS A 77 11.52 15.58 6.27
CA LYS A 77 11.32 16.88 6.91
C LYS A 77 11.76 18.01 6.01
N LYS A 78 10.81 18.77 5.48
CA LYS A 78 11.08 20.04 4.81
C LYS A 78 9.92 21.03 5.04
N PRO A 79 10.19 22.35 5.11
CA PRO A 79 9.18 23.37 5.34
C PRO A 79 8.15 23.43 4.22
N GLY A 80 6.88 23.61 4.54
CA GLY A 80 5.82 23.80 3.57
C GLY A 80 4.84 22.63 3.53
N VAL A 81 3.96 22.62 2.51
CA VAL A 81 3.01 21.55 2.19
C VAL A 81 3.52 20.87 0.93
N TRP A 82 3.69 19.57 0.99
CA TRP A 82 4.31 18.77 -0.06
C TRP A 82 3.48 17.53 -0.35
N ASN A 83 3.42 17.14 -1.61
CA ASN A 83 2.89 15.84 -1.98
C ASN A 83 3.92 14.75 -1.62
N VAL A 84 3.43 13.54 -1.33
CA VAL A 84 4.29 12.42 -0.93
C VAL A 84 5.29 12.05 -2.02
N GLU A 85 4.93 12.25 -3.28
CA GLU A 85 5.76 11.98 -4.48
C GLU A 85 6.98 12.90 -4.60
N GLU A 86 7.04 13.98 -3.81
CA GLU A 86 8.17 14.92 -3.81
C GLU A 86 9.26 14.57 -2.79
N PHE A 87 9.07 13.45 -2.07
CA PHE A 87 10.05 12.90 -1.15
C PHE A 87 10.75 11.68 -1.75
N ASP A 88 11.92 11.35 -1.20
CA ASP A 88 12.61 10.10 -1.52
C ASP A 88 11.74 8.89 -1.14
N PRO A 89 11.36 8.02 -2.09
CA PRO A 89 10.52 6.87 -1.80
C PRO A 89 11.24 5.73 -1.07
N ASP A 90 12.56 5.62 -1.19
CA ASP A 90 13.32 4.45 -0.71
C ASP A 90 13.12 4.16 0.79
N PRO A 91 13.18 5.15 1.71
CA PRO A 91 12.90 4.91 3.12
C PRO A 91 11.47 4.41 3.37
N PHE A 92 10.51 4.92 2.62
CA PHE A 92 9.10 4.53 2.74
C PHE A 92 8.89 3.09 2.26
N MET A 93 9.45 2.73 1.11
CA MET A 93 9.34 1.39 0.54
C MET A 93 10.00 0.34 1.44
N LYS A 94 11.12 0.68 2.08
CA LYS A 94 11.75 -0.18 3.09
C LYS A 94 10.83 -0.41 4.29
N GLU A 95 10.26 0.66 4.84
CA GLU A 95 9.33 0.57 5.97
C GLU A 95 8.07 -0.24 5.63
N LEU A 96 7.53 -0.15 4.41
CA LEU A 96 6.39 -0.97 3.99
C LEU A 96 6.66 -2.48 4.17
N ASN A 97 7.86 -2.94 3.78
CA ASN A 97 8.26 -4.33 3.97
C ASN A 97 8.36 -4.71 5.45
N GLU A 98 8.85 -3.80 6.29
CA GLU A 98 9.03 -4.03 7.72
C GLU A 98 7.72 -3.96 8.51
N GLN A 99 6.74 -3.21 8.00
CA GLN A 99 5.45 -2.93 8.67
C GLN A 99 4.28 -3.78 8.13
N GLY A 100 4.56 -4.93 7.54
CA GLY A 100 3.54 -5.92 7.19
C GLY A 100 2.85 -5.69 5.84
N LEU A 101 3.31 -4.77 5.00
CA LEU A 101 2.85 -4.56 3.63
C LEU A 101 3.99 -4.75 2.62
N PRO A 102 4.55 -5.96 2.51
CA PRO A 102 5.62 -6.22 1.55
C PRO A 102 5.12 -5.95 0.14
N TRP A 103 5.96 -5.30 -0.65
CA TRP A 103 5.71 -5.03 -2.06
C TRP A 103 6.53 -5.97 -2.95
N HIS A 104 5.99 -6.20 -4.14
CA HIS A 104 6.56 -7.08 -5.15
C HIS A 104 6.70 -6.34 -6.47
N GLU A 105 7.68 -6.74 -7.27
CA GLU A 105 7.95 -6.19 -8.59
C GLU A 105 7.88 -7.28 -9.66
N LEU A 106 7.30 -6.92 -10.80
CA LEU A 106 7.28 -7.76 -11.99
C LEU A 106 7.62 -6.92 -13.22
N PHE A 107 8.44 -7.47 -14.09
CA PHE A 107 8.88 -6.80 -15.31
C PHE A 107 8.43 -7.56 -16.54
N ASN A 108 8.00 -6.83 -17.56
CA ASN A 108 7.67 -7.34 -18.89
C ASN A 108 6.66 -8.49 -18.90
N ILE A 109 5.68 -8.41 -18.00
CA ILE A 109 4.55 -9.33 -17.98
C ILE A 109 3.34 -8.71 -18.68
N ASP A 110 2.64 -9.51 -19.47
CA ASP A 110 1.30 -9.20 -19.95
C ASP A 110 0.30 -9.59 -18.85
N LEU A 111 -0.18 -8.57 -18.13
CA LEU A 111 -1.35 -8.72 -17.29
C LEU A 111 -2.58 -8.56 -18.20
N GLU A 112 -3.23 -9.65 -18.52
CA GLU A 112 -4.60 -9.59 -19.04
C GLU A 112 -5.50 -9.13 -17.89
N LEU A 113 -6.00 -7.90 -18.02
CA LEU A 113 -6.97 -7.29 -17.11
C LEU A 113 -8.36 -7.47 -17.70
#